data_dfdd00af5c9eeff1383bcf98c772193b
#
_entry.id   dfdd00af5c9eeff1383bcf98c772193b
#
_cell.length_a   1.000
_cell.length_b   1.000
_cell.length_c   1.000
_cell.angle_alpha   90.00
_cell.angle_beta   90.00
_cell.angle_gamma   90.00
#
_symmetry.space_group_name_H-M   'P 1'
#
loop_
_entity.id
_entity.type
_entity.pdbx_description
1 polymer ?
#
loop_
_entity_poly.entity_id
_entity_poly.type
_entity_poly.pdbx_seq_one_letter_code
_entity_poly.pdbx_strand_id
1 'polypeptide(L)'
;MIHASLKELAAALAAKSISSVELTRLYLDRIARLNPSLNAFVTLDEDRSLAAARAADARIAAGQAGPLTGIPIAQKDIFCAQGWRTTCGSKMLENFISPYDATVIVKLEQEAGMVSLGKVNMDEFAMGSSNETSWFGPVRNPWDQTRVPGGSSGGSAAAVAAALAPVATGTDTGGSIRQPAALCNLTGLKPTYGVVSRYGMIAFASSLDQAGPMARSAEDCALMLSAMAGFDEKDSTSLERPAEDYSRCLGQPLKGLKIGLPKEFFGEGCGAEVMAAVQAAIGEYQRLGAEVVEVSLPNSHLSVPAYYVIAPAEASSNLSRFDGVRYGYRAPEYSDLNDMYSKTRAQGFGAEVKRRILIGTYVLSHGYYDAYYLQAQRIRRLIANDFVEAFKECDVILGPTSPSTAFKRGEKAADPVQMYLSDIYTIAVNLAGLPGMSLPCGFDGQGLPIGMQLIGNYFDEARLLNVAHGYQQATDWYRRTPAGLE
;
A
#
# COMPACT_ATOMS: atom_id res chain seq x y z
N MET A 1 6.06 -6.40 23.44
CA MET A 1 5.17 -5.29 23.02
C MET A 1 5.39 -4.88 21.56
N ILE A 2 6.61 -4.59 21.10
CA ILE A 2 6.88 -4.09 19.73
C ILE A 2 6.45 -5.05 18.59
N HIS A 3 6.30 -6.33 18.85
CA HIS A 3 5.84 -7.35 17.91
C HIS A 3 4.42 -7.86 18.22
N ALA A 4 3.72 -7.23 19.16
CA ALA A 4 2.36 -7.61 19.50
C ALA A 4 1.39 -7.25 18.36
N SER A 5 0.34 -8.07 18.18
CA SER A 5 -0.77 -7.78 17.29
C SER A 5 -1.61 -6.61 17.80
N LEU A 6 -2.43 -6.01 16.94
CA LEU A 6 -3.36 -4.96 17.36
C LEU A 6 -4.29 -5.41 18.48
N LYS A 7 -4.74 -6.67 18.42
CA LYS A 7 -5.60 -7.27 19.45
C LYS A 7 -4.89 -7.39 20.80
N GLU A 8 -3.63 -7.82 20.81
CA GLU A 8 -2.81 -7.88 22.02
C GLU A 8 -2.52 -6.49 22.59
N LEU A 9 -2.22 -5.50 21.72
CA LEU A 9 -2.02 -4.13 22.14
C LEU A 9 -3.30 -3.52 22.72
N ALA A 10 -4.45 -3.74 22.08
CA ALA A 10 -5.75 -3.30 22.58
C ALA A 10 -6.07 -3.91 23.96
N ALA A 11 -5.81 -5.20 24.13
CA ALA A 11 -6.01 -5.88 25.41
C ALA A 11 -5.10 -5.32 26.53
N ALA A 12 -3.83 -5.04 26.19
CA ALA A 12 -2.88 -4.46 27.15
C ALA A 12 -3.26 -3.03 27.57
N LEU A 13 -3.73 -2.20 26.65
CA LEU A 13 -4.23 -0.85 26.92
C LEU A 13 -5.52 -0.88 27.75
N ALA A 14 -6.48 -1.76 27.42
CA ALA A 14 -7.72 -1.93 28.16
C ALA A 14 -7.47 -2.45 29.60
N ALA A 15 -6.52 -3.36 29.78
CA ALA A 15 -6.09 -3.85 31.08
C ALA A 15 -5.22 -2.85 31.86
N LYS A 16 -4.86 -1.72 31.27
CA LYS A 16 -3.94 -0.70 31.81
C LYS A 16 -2.58 -1.28 32.22
N SER A 17 -2.14 -2.36 31.57
CA SER A 17 -0.80 -2.93 31.76
C SER A 17 0.29 -2.09 31.07
N ILE A 18 -0.10 -1.24 30.14
CA ILE A 18 0.68 -0.18 29.51
C ILE A 18 -0.27 0.98 29.18
N SER A 19 0.17 2.21 29.28
CA SER A 19 -0.55 3.38 28.78
C SER A 19 -0.25 3.64 27.29
N SER A 20 -1.12 4.37 26.62
CA SER A 20 -0.88 4.82 25.24
C SER A 20 0.38 5.71 25.16
N VAL A 21 0.65 6.54 26.18
CA VAL A 21 1.87 7.34 26.27
C VAL A 21 3.11 6.46 26.33
N GLU A 22 3.14 5.44 27.19
CA GLU A 22 4.28 4.51 27.29
C GLU A 22 4.48 3.73 25.99
N LEU A 23 3.41 3.23 25.42
CA LEU A 23 3.43 2.51 24.13
C LEU A 23 3.96 3.40 22.99
N THR A 24 3.49 4.65 22.92
CA THR A 24 3.93 5.62 21.91
C THR A 24 5.42 5.95 22.08
N ARG A 25 5.90 6.17 23.29
CA ARG A 25 7.34 6.39 23.56
C ARG A 25 8.20 5.22 23.14
N LEU A 26 7.76 3.99 23.43
CA LEU A 26 8.47 2.78 23.01
C LEU A 26 8.74 2.75 21.50
N TYR A 27 7.76 3.16 20.68
CA TYR A 27 7.94 3.25 19.25
C TYR A 27 8.75 4.48 18.80
N LEU A 28 8.57 5.64 19.43
CA LEU A 28 9.35 6.84 19.10
C LEU A 28 10.84 6.65 19.40
N ASP A 29 11.19 6.04 20.53
CA ASP A 29 12.58 5.70 20.88
C ASP A 29 13.19 4.74 19.85
N ARG A 30 12.41 3.76 19.41
CA ARG A 30 12.84 2.83 18.38
C ARG A 30 13.02 3.51 17.01
N ILE A 31 12.12 4.42 16.65
CA ILE A 31 12.25 5.25 15.44
C ILE A 31 13.53 6.09 15.52
N ALA A 32 13.78 6.76 16.62
CA ALA A 32 14.98 7.58 16.79
C ALA A 32 16.28 6.76 16.60
N ARG A 33 16.28 5.51 17.05
CA ARG A 33 17.43 4.61 16.91
C ARG A 33 17.63 4.06 15.50
N LEU A 34 16.57 3.62 14.83
CA LEU A 34 16.66 2.82 13.59
C LEU A 34 16.36 3.62 12.31
N ASN A 35 15.56 4.68 12.39
CA ASN A 35 15.19 5.45 11.20
C ASN A 35 16.39 6.10 10.48
N PRO A 36 17.47 6.56 11.14
CA PRO A 36 18.64 7.07 10.44
C PRO A 36 19.27 6.06 9.45
N SER A 37 19.17 4.77 9.73
CA SER A 37 19.66 3.71 8.84
C SER A 37 18.65 3.26 7.81
N LEU A 38 17.33 3.31 8.10
CA LEU A 38 16.27 2.78 7.23
C LEU A 38 15.64 3.86 6.34
N ASN A 39 15.62 5.12 6.80
CA ASN A 39 14.95 6.25 6.13
C ASN A 39 13.45 6.02 5.88
N ALA A 40 12.79 5.33 6.82
CA ALA A 40 11.37 4.98 6.71
C ALA A 40 10.44 6.16 7.01
N PHE A 41 10.79 7.04 7.99
CA PHE A 41 10.04 8.24 8.34
C PHE A 41 10.68 9.49 7.77
N VAL A 42 9.86 10.41 7.24
CA VAL A 42 10.29 11.71 6.68
C VAL A 42 9.82 12.90 7.50
N THR A 43 8.79 12.71 8.33
CA THR A 43 8.31 13.74 9.26
C THR A 43 7.93 13.09 10.58
N LEU A 44 8.49 13.63 11.67
CA LEU A 44 8.21 13.24 13.05
C LEU A 44 7.82 14.49 13.84
N ASP A 45 6.91 14.34 14.77
CA ASP A 45 6.53 15.34 15.76
C ASP A 45 6.17 14.63 17.06
N GLU A 46 7.16 14.47 17.93
CA GLU A 46 7.03 13.72 19.19
C GLU A 46 5.99 14.34 20.12
N ASP A 47 6.00 15.68 20.25
CA ASP A 47 5.07 16.39 21.14
C ASP A 47 3.62 16.15 20.72
N ARG A 48 3.36 16.18 19.42
CA ARG A 48 2.04 15.93 18.84
C ARG A 48 1.61 14.47 19.05
N SER A 49 2.49 13.52 18.79
CA SER A 49 2.22 12.09 19.01
C SER A 49 1.92 11.81 20.48
N LEU A 50 2.69 12.37 21.41
CA LEU A 50 2.46 12.22 22.84
C LEU A 50 1.21 12.96 23.33
N ALA A 51 0.84 14.07 22.73
CA ALA A 51 -0.43 14.74 23.02
C ALA A 51 -1.64 13.88 22.61
N ALA A 52 -1.58 13.26 21.41
CA ALA A 52 -2.61 12.32 20.96
C ALA A 52 -2.68 11.07 21.87
N ALA A 53 -1.53 10.55 22.31
CA ALA A 53 -1.48 9.41 23.24
C ALA A 53 -2.12 9.74 24.60
N ARG A 54 -1.86 10.94 25.15
CA ARG A 54 -2.54 11.41 26.39
C ARG A 54 -4.05 11.53 26.21
N ALA A 55 -4.50 12.01 25.06
CA ALA A 55 -5.94 12.08 24.76
C ALA A 55 -6.56 10.68 24.65
N ALA A 56 -5.85 9.71 24.07
CA ALA A 56 -6.27 8.32 24.00
C ALA A 56 -6.34 7.67 25.40
N ASP A 57 -5.37 7.90 26.28
CA ASP A 57 -5.39 7.44 27.68
C ASP A 57 -6.61 8.01 28.43
N ALA A 58 -6.96 9.29 28.19
CA ALA A 58 -8.15 9.89 28.78
C ALA A 58 -9.45 9.21 28.27
N ARG A 59 -9.55 8.87 26.97
CA ARG A 59 -10.70 8.12 26.40
C ARG A 59 -10.81 6.73 27.01
N ILE A 60 -9.67 6.03 27.20
CA ILE A 60 -9.61 4.70 27.84
C ILE A 60 -10.08 4.80 29.30
N ALA A 61 -9.59 5.79 30.04
CA ALA A 61 -9.97 6.01 31.42
C ALA A 61 -11.48 6.32 31.60
N ALA A 62 -12.08 7.03 30.64
CA ALA A 62 -13.49 7.37 30.59
C ALA A 62 -14.41 6.22 30.10
N GLY A 63 -13.86 5.04 29.71
CA GLY A 63 -14.63 3.95 29.15
C GLY A 63 -15.16 4.19 27.73
N GLN A 64 -14.56 5.12 26.99
CA GLN A 64 -14.95 5.51 25.63
C GLN A 64 -13.99 4.95 24.56
N ALA A 65 -13.17 3.96 24.93
CA ALA A 65 -12.21 3.36 24.01
C ALA A 65 -12.86 2.38 23.03
N GLY A 66 -12.49 2.49 21.76
CA GLY A 66 -12.71 1.45 20.76
C GLY A 66 -11.51 0.50 20.64
N PRO A 67 -11.57 -0.50 19.76
CA PRO A 67 -10.56 -1.55 19.64
C PRO A 67 -9.17 -1.04 19.19
N LEU A 68 -9.08 0.15 18.59
CA LEU A 68 -7.81 0.74 18.11
C LEU A 68 -7.38 1.97 18.91
N THR A 69 -8.15 2.37 19.92
CA THR A 69 -7.85 3.59 20.70
C THR A 69 -6.52 3.47 21.44
N GLY A 70 -5.64 4.43 21.18
CA GLY A 70 -4.32 4.52 21.83
C GLY A 70 -3.22 3.68 21.15
N ILE A 71 -3.54 2.96 20.08
CA ILE A 71 -2.55 2.19 19.32
C ILE A 71 -1.81 3.10 18.34
N PRO A 72 -0.46 3.08 18.33
CA PRO A 72 0.34 3.85 17.38
C PRO A 72 0.17 3.38 15.92
N ILE A 73 0.31 4.34 14.97
CA ILE A 73 0.23 4.07 13.53
C ILE A 73 1.23 4.95 12.76
N ALA A 74 1.77 4.43 11.66
CA ALA A 74 2.55 5.19 10.69
C ALA A 74 1.70 5.57 9.48
N GLN A 75 1.70 6.86 9.09
CA GLN A 75 0.88 7.37 7.99
C GLN A 75 1.72 7.57 6.72
N LYS A 76 1.36 6.92 5.62
CA LYS A 76 2.02 7.19 4.33
C LYS A 76 1.93 8.68 3.99
N ASP A 77 3.03 9.26 3.51
CA ASP A 77 3.17 10.70 3.30
C ASP A 77 2.37 11.27 2.11
N ILE A 78 1.36 10.54 1.66
CA ILE A 78 0.39 10.94 0.64
C ILE A 78 -0.93 11.45 1.25
N PHE A 79 -1.23 11.09 2.50
CA PHE A 79 -2.45 11.51 3.17
C PHE A 79 -2.26 12.88 3.81
N CYS A 80 -3.11 13.84 3.44
CA CYS A 80 -3.22 15.11 4.11
C CYS A 80 -3.62 14.89 5.58
N ALA A 81 -2.82 15.40 6.49
CA ALA A 81 -3.10 15.39 7.93
C ALA A 81 -2.88 16.80 8.45
N GLN A 82 -3.92 17.40 9.02
CA GLN A 82 -3.94 18.82 9.40
C GLN A 82 -2.77 19.16 10.34
N GLY A 83 -2.00 20.17 9.94
CA GLY A 83 -0.81 20.63 10.67
C GLY A 83 0.42 19.73 10.53
N TRP A 84 0.33 18.57 9.85
CA TRP A 84 1.49 17.77 9.48
C TRP A 84 2.04 18.19 8.11
N ARG A 85 3.37 18.17 7.99
CA ARG A 85 4.01 18.27 6.69
C ARG A 85 3.63 17.04 5.86
N THR A 86 3.12 17.25 4.64
CA THR A 86 2.69 16.20 3.72
C THR A 86 3.33 16.44 2.37
N THR A 87 4.32 15.63 2.01
CA THR A 87 5.23 15.93 0.89
C THR A 87 5.09 15.02 -0.31
N CYS A 88 4.42 13.87 -0.18
CA CYS A 88 4.39 12.82 -1.22
C CYS A 88 5.79 12.38 -1.67
N GLY A 89 6.81 12.47 -0.81
CA GLY A 89 8.19 12.17 -1.17
C GLY A 89 8.78 13.11 -2.22
N SER A 90 8.23 14.32 -2.40
CA SER A 90 8.57 15.25 -3.47
C SER A 90 9.10 16.59 -2.95
N LYS A 91 10.10 17.14 -3.65
CA LYS A 91 10.52 18.53 -3.46
C LYS A 91 9.37 19.51 -3.74
N MET A 92 8.47 19.16 -4.65
CA MET A 92 7.31 20.01 -5.00
C MET A 92 6.47 20.37 -3.77
N LEU A 93 6.37 19.47 -2.78
CA LEU A 93 5.58 19.65 -1.56
C LEU A 93 6.44 19.62 -0.27
N GLU A 94 7.77 19.78 -0.37
CA GLU A 94 8.67 19.62 0.79
C GLU A 94 8.33 20.51 1.98
N ASN A 95 7.72 21.67 1.72
CA ASN A 95 7.33 22.67 2.73
C ASN A 95 5.81 22.74 2.96
N PHE A 96 5.01 21.84 2.36
CA PHE A 96 3.57 21.90 2.46
C PHE A 96 3.06 21.33 3.80
N ILE A 97 2.45 22.19 4.60
CA ILE A 97 1.71 21.83 5.81
C ILE A 97 0.24 21.71 5.44
N SER A 98 -0.35 20.54 5.65
CA SER A 98 -1.75 20.33 5.28
C SER A 98 -2.70 21.15 6.14
N PRO A 99 -3.65 21.92 5.53
CA PRO A 99 -4.66 22.68 6.27
C PRO A 99 -5.89 21.86 6.65
N TYR A 100 -5.98 20.58 6.24
CA TYR A 100 -7.12 19.69 6.48
C TYR A 100 -6.68 18.24 6.57
N ASP A 101 -7.58 17.38 7.08
CA ASP A 101 -7.37 15.95 7.18
C ASP A 101 -8.00 15.19 6.00
N ALA A 102 -7.30 14.16 5.53
CA ALA A 102 -7.89 13.12 4.70
C ALA A 102 -8.94 12.33 5.49
N THR A 103 -9.97 11.82 4.82
CA THR A 103 -11.00 11.01 5.49
C THR A 103 -10.40 9.80 6.21
N VAL A 104 -9.38 9.15 5.63
CA VAL A 104 -8.65 8.05 6.29
C VAL A 104 -8.01 8.51 7.61
N ILE A 105 -7.45 9.72 7.65
CA ILE A 105 -6.85 10.30 8.87
C ILE A 105 -7.94 10.58 9.92
N VAL A 106 -9.07 11.20 9.52
CA VAL A 106 -10.20 11.43 10.43
C VAL A 106 -10.68 10.12 11.05
N LYS A 107 -10.90 9.09 10.22
CA LYS A 107 -11.39 7.78 10.68
C LYS A 107 -10.42 7.08 11.63
N LEU A 108 -9.13 7.08 11.33
CA LEU A 108 -8.14 6.37 12.14
C LEU A 108 -7.75 7.15 13.41
N GLU A 109 -7.53 8.47 13.32
CA GLU A 109 -7.02 9.25 14.45
C GLU A 109 -8.14 9.83 15.31
N GLN A 110 -9.17 10.43 14.69
CA GLN A 110 -10.22 11.10 15.47
C GLN A 110 -11.32 10.10 15.91
N GLU A 111 -11.82 9.26 15.01
CA GLU A 111 -12.90 8.32 15.33
C GLU A 111 -12.38 7.11 16.09
N ALA A 112 -11.42 6.36 15.53
CA ALA A 112 -10.86 5.17 16.15
C ALA A 112 -9.88 5.50 17.30
N GLY A 113 -9.29 6.70 17.32
CA GLY A 113 -8.41 7.17 18.39
C GLY A 113 -7.01 6.59 18.32
N MET A 114 -6.52 6.23 17.13
CA MET A 114 -5.13 5.82 16.93
C MET A 114 -4.19 7.01 17.07
N VAL A 115 -2.91 6.72 17.38
CA VAL A 115 -1.87 7.72 17.62
C VAL A 115 -0.91 7.75 16.45
N SER A 116 -0.92 8.81 15.65
CA SER A 116 0.06 8.98 14.56
C SER A 116 1.47 9.18 15.11
N LEU A 117 2.41 8.32 14.67
CA LEU A 117 3.83 8.44 14.99
C LEU A 117 4.56 9.42 14.06
N GLY A 118 3.99 9.65 12.88
CA GLY A 118 4.60 10.48 11.86
C GLY A 118 4.25 10.03 10.44
N LYS A 119 4.90 10.69 9.46
CA LYS A 119 4.72 10.46 8.03
C LYS A 119 5.86 9.61 7.48
N VAL A 120 5.51 8.50 6.83
CA VAL A 120 6.49 7.56 6.28
C VAL A 120 6.76 7.82 4.80
N ASN A 121 8.02 7.59 4.43
CA ASN A 121 8.58 7.80 3.11
C ASN A 121 7.87 6.96 2.03
N MET A 122 7.95 7.44 0.80
CA MET A 122 7.30 6.82 -0.35
C MET A 122 8.00 7.21 -1.65
N ASP A 123 7.78 6.46 -2.71
CA ASP A 123 8.14 6.93 -4.05
C ASP A 123 7.40 8.24 -4.36
N GLU A 124 8.05 9.15 -5.06
CA GLU A 124 7.53 10.49 -5.37
C GLU A 124 6.16 10.43 -6.03
N PHE A 125 5.14 11.07 -5.42
CA PHE A 125 3.72 11.03 -5.85
C PHE A 125 3.19 9.63 -6.14
N ALA A 126 3.65 8.63 -5.38
CA ALA A 126 3.31 7.21 -5.54
C ALA A 126 3.74 6.60 -6.89
N MET A 127 4.70 7.22 -7.58
CA MET A 127 5.21 6.80 -8.89
C MET A 127 6.54 6.06 -8.75
N GLY A 128 6.45 4.75 -8.52
CA GLY A 128 7.60 3.86 -8.39
C GLY A 128 7.22 2.55 -7.73
N SER A 129 8.15 1.60 -7.75
CA SER A 129 7.99 0.25 -7.21
C SER A 129 9.18 -0.18 -6.36
N SER A 130 10.01 0.79 -5.90
CA SER A 130 11.23 0.51 -5.15
C SER A 130 11.50 1.45 -3.98
N ASN A 131 10.81 2.58 -3.90
CA ASN A 131 11.03 3.69 -2.97
C ASN A 131 12.44 4.32 -3.12
N GLU A 132 12.95 4.36 -4.35
CA GLU A 132 14.20 5.04 -4.69
C GLU A 132 14.00 6.45 -5.24
N THR A 133 12.76 6.83 -5.62
CA THR A 133 12.45 8.12 -6.28
C THR A 133 12.17 9.25 -5.31
N SER A 134 12.15 9.00 -4.00
CA SER A 134 11.87 10.01 -2.99
C SER A 134 12.92 11.14 -2.96
N TRP A 135 12.44 12.38 -2.85
CA TRP A 135 13.28 13.56 -2.58
C TRP A 135 14.11 13.43 -1.29
N PHE A 136 13.59 12.71 -0.30
CA PHE A 136 14.25 12.47 0.99
C PHE A 136 15.23 11.29 0.94
N GLY A 137 15.51 10.75 -0.25
CA GLY A 137 16.37 9.60 -0.46
C GLY A 137 15.65 8.26 -0.34
N PRO A 138 16.35 7.17 -0.72
CA PRO A 138 15.77 5.83 -0.76
C PRO A 138 15.51 5.26 0.63
N VAL A 139 14.43 4.50 0.76
CA VAL A 139 14.17 3.63 1.91
C VAL A 139 14.98 2.34 1.76
N ARG A 140 15.42 1.78 2.86
CA ARG A 140 16.17 0.53 2.91
C ARG A 140 15.30 -0.61 3.43
N ASN A 141 15.47 -1.79 2.83
CA ASN A 141 14.74 -2.97 3.27
C ASN A 141 15.29 -3.46 4.63
N PRO A 142 14.44 -3.64 5.66
CA PRO A 142 14.89 -4.14 6.96
C PRO A 142 15.53 -5.54 6.93
N TRP A 143 15.21 -6.37 5.93
CA TRP A 143 15.78 -7.71 5.77
C TRP A 143 17.19 -7.69 5.19
N ASP A 144 17.49 -6.72 4.33
CA ASP A 144 18.81 -6.44 3.76
C ASP A 144 18.87 -4.98 3.33
N GLN A 145 19.61 -4.15 4.06
CA GLN A 145 19.70 -2.71 3.81
C GLN A 145 20.38 -2.33 2.47
N THR A 146 20.96 -3.27 1.75
CA THR A 146 21.47 -3.05 0.39
C THR A 146 20.38 -3.14 -0.67
N ARG A 147 19.16 -3.59 -0.28
CA ARG A 147 18.03 -3.88 -1.16
C ARG A 147 16.90 -2.89 -0.96
N VAL A 148 15.98 -2.89 -1.93
CA VAL A 148 14.79 -2.07 -1.92
C VAL A 148 13.69 -2.69 -1.05
N PRO A 149 12.86 -1.91 -0.34
CA PRO A 149 11.70 -2.42 0.39
C PRO A 149 10.50 -2.66 -0.52
N GLY A 150 10.61 -2.32 -1.81
CA GLY A 150 9.47 -2.16 -2.69
C GLY A 150 8.85 -0.75 -2.60
N GLY A 151 7.83 -0.51 -3.40
CA GLY A 151 7.16 0.79 -3.49
C GLY A 151 5.78 0.73 -4.17
N SER A 152 5.09 1.82 -4.13
CA SER A 152 5.48 3.14 -3.58
C SER A 152 5.33 3.27 -2.06
N SER A 153 4.72 2.32 -1.33
CA SER A 153 4.58 2.36 0.14
C SER A 153 5.79 1.71 0.86
N GLY A 154 7.02 1.95 0.36
CA GLY A 154 8.23 1.34 0.91
C GLY A 154 8.55 1.78 2.34
N GLY A 155 8.31 3.04 2.68
CA GLY A 155 8.45 3.54 4.04
C GLY A 155 7.46 2.89 5.01
N SER A 156 6.20 2.69 4.59
CA SER A 156 5.20 1.96 5.35
C SER A 156 5.63 0.52 5.62
N ALA A 157 6.09 -0.18 4.56
CA ALA A 157 6.58 -1.55 4.67
C ALA A 157 7.80 -1.65 5.58
N ALA A 158 8.80 -0.80 5.39
CA ALA A 158 10.00 -0.79 6.21
C ALA A 158 9.69 -0.47 7.69
N ALA A 159 8.77 0.48 7.94
CA ALA A 159 8.37 0.84 9.30
C ALA A 159 7.73 -0.33 10.04
N VAL A 160 6.78 -1.04 9.43
CA VAL A 160 6.11 -2.18 10.06
C VAL A 160 7.05 -3.38 10.18
N ALA A 161 7.84 -3.70 9.14
CA ALA A 161 8.78 -4.83 9.16
C ALA A 161 9.88 -4.66 10.23
N ALA A 162 10.37 -3.43 10.44
CA ALA A 162 11.35 -3.11 11.47
C ALA A 162 10.72 -2.85 12.85
N ALA A 163 9.41 -3.05 13.00
CA ALA A 163 8.65 -2.73 14.22
C ALA A 163 8.85 -1.29 14.69
N LEU A 164 8.92 -0.32 13.79
CA LEU A 164 8.86 1.12 14.09
C LEU A 164 7.41 1.60 14.27
N ALA A 165 6.47 0.81 13.82
CA ALA A 165 5.04 0.97 14.06
C ALA A 165 4.39 -0.43 13.99
N PRO A 166 3.29 -0.67 14.73
CA PRO A 166 2.58 -1.96 14.65
C PRO A 166 1.85 -2.12 13.32
N VAL A 167 1.36 -1.02 12.75
CA VAL A 167 0.65 -0.95 11.46
C VAL A 167 0.95 0.35 10.75
N ALA A 168 0.68 0.38 9.44
CA ALA A 168 0.80 1.58 8.62
C ALA A 168 -0.33 1.67 7.59
N THR A 169 -0.64 2.90 7.17
CA THR A 169 -1.43 3.12 5.96
C THR A 169 -0.54 2.99 4.72
N GLY A 170 -1.10 2.48 3.64
CA GLY A 170 -0.50 2.45 2.31
C GLY A 170 -1.47 2.92 1.24
N THR A 171 -0.98 3.06 0.00
CA THR A 171 -1.82 3.24 -1.19
C THR A 171 -1.36 2.32 -2.29
N ASP A 172 -2.29 1.88 -3.12
CA ASP A 172 -2.07 0.89 -4.17
C ASP A 172 -2.76 1.33 -5.46
N THR A 173 -1.97 1.73 -6.43
CA THR A 173 -2.42 2.17 -7.76
C THR A 173 -2.12 1.11 -8.82
N GLY A 174 -1.05 0.34 -8.63
CA GLY A 174 -0.63 -0.76 -9.49
C GLY A 174 0.03 -1.92 -8.74
N GLY A 175 0.01 -1.91 -7.39
CA GLY A 175 0.67 -2.89 -6.55
C GLY A 175 1.35 -2.29 -5.31
N SER A 176 1.22 -0.97 -5.11
CA SER A 176 2.04 -0.22 -4.16
C SER A 176 1.74 -0.44 -2.66
N ILE A 177 0.80 -1.31 -2.29
CA ILE A 177 0.65 -1.93 -0.97
C ILE A 177 1.20 -3.36 -1.03
N ARG A 178 0.73 -4.14 -2.01
CA ARG A 178 0.95 -5.59 -2.09
C ARG A 178 2.41 -5.94 -2.38
N GLN A 179 3.04 -5.27 -3.33
CA GLN A 179 4.43 -5.53 -3.72
C GLN A 179 5.41 -5.21 -2.56
N PRO A 180 5.40 -4.02 -1.92
CA PRO A 180 6.29 -3.79 -0.77
C PRO A 180 5.95 -4.67 0.44
N ALA A 181 4.69 -5.08 0.64
CA ALA A 181 4.34 -6.07 1.65
C ALA A 181 5.03 -7.42 1.39
N ALA A 182 5.03 -7.91 0.13
CA ALA A 182 5.73 -9.13 -0.27
C ALA A 182 7.24 -9.06 -0.01
N LEU A 183 7.87 -7.94 -0.35
CA LEU A 183 9.33 -7.77 -0.22
C LEU A 183 9.80 -7.52 1.22
N CYS A 184 8.88 -7.22 2.14
CA CYS A 184 9.19 -6.92 3.55
C CYS A 184 8.58 -7.91 4.57
N ASN A 185 8.04 -9.06 4.14
CA ASN A 185 7.41 -10.07 4.99
C ASN A 185 6.16 -9.58 5.72
N LEU A 186 5.31 -8.85 5.03
CA LEU A 186 4.09 -8.26 5.61
C LEU A 186 2.83 -8.73 4.90
N THR A 187 1.72 -8.48 5.57
CA THR A 187 0.38 -8.55 4.99
C THR A 187 -0.05 -7.15 4.57
N GLY A 188 -0.41 -6.99 3.29
CA GLY A 188 -0.90 -5.72 2.76
C GLY A 188 -2.17 -5.94 1.95
N LEU A 189 -3.22 -5.19 2.24
CA LEU A 189 -4.52 -5.31 1.60
C LEU A 189 -4.88 -4.05 0.81
N LYS A 190 -5.13 -4.21 -0.47
CA LYS A 190 -5.83 -3.24 -1.31
C LYS A 190 -7.31 -3.65 -1.38
N PRO A 191 -8.24 -2.89 -0.79
CA PRO A 191 -9.66 -3.21 -0.90
C PRO A 191 -10.22 -2.96 -2.30
N THR A 192 -11.47 -3.32 -2.54
CA THR A 192 -12.23 -2.95 -3.72
C THR A 192 -12.20 -1.43 -3.92
N TYR A 193 -12.04 -0.99 -5.16
CA TYR A 193 -12.01 0.43 -5.49
C TYR A 193 -13.29 1.14 -5.01
N GLY A 194 -13.11 2.24 -4.28
CA GLY A 194 -14.20 3.04 -3.71
C GLY A 194 -14.70 2.60 -2.33
N VAL A 195 -14.16 1.54 -1.73
CA VAL A 195 -14.50 1.10 -0.36
C VAL A 195 -13.88 2.03 0.68
N VAL A 196 -12.69 2.56 0.43
CA VAL A 196 -12.03 3.56 1.28
C VAL A 196 -11.97 4.87 0.51
N SER A 197 -12.39 5.96 1.15
CA SER A 197 -12.39 7.30 0.56
C SER A 197 -10.99 7.75 0.15
N ARG A 198 -10.91 8.44 -0.99
CA ARG A 198 -9.71 9.10 -1.51
C ARG A 198 -9.65 10.59 -1.17
N TYR A 199 -10.64 11.14 -0.46
CA TYR A 199 -10.61 12.55 -0.06
C TYR A 199 -9.40 12.84 0.82
N GLY A 200 -8.60 13.82 0.42
CA GLY A 200 -7.34 14.20 1.10
C GLY A 200 -6.16 13.26 0.86
N MET A 201 -6.33 12.19 0.08
CA MET A 201 -5.23 11.42 -0.50
C MET A 201 -4.78 12.14 -1.78
N ILE A 202 -3.53 12.57 -1.84
CA ILE A 202 -3.00 13.29 -3.01
C ILE A 202 -2.96 12.32 -4.20
N ALA A 203 -3.64 12.69 -5.30
CA ALA A 203 -3.90 11.78 -6.40
C ALA A 203 -2.67 11.52 -7.28
N PHE A 204 -2.43 10.25 -7.61
CA PHE A 204 -1.62 9.82 -8.74
C PHE A 204 -2.51 9.53 -9.95
N ALA A 205 -3.29 8.46 -9.93
CA ALA A 205 -4.19 8.05 -11.00
C ALA A 205 -5.59 7.81 -10.42
N SER A 206 -6.48 8.78 -10.61
CA SER A 206 -7.76 8.89 -9.88
C SER A 206 -8.67 7.68 -10.04
N SER A 207 -8.62 6.97 -11.19
CA SER A 207 -9.43 5.79 -11.44
C SER A 207 -8.84 4.48 -10.92
N LEU A 208 -7.64 4.53 -10.30
CA LEU A 208 -6.89 3.36 -9.85
C LEU A 208 -6.46 3.45 -8.37
N ASP A 209 -6.19 4.67 -7.88
CA ASP A 209 -5.68 4.89 -6.52
C ASP A 209 -6.63 4.35 -5.46
N GLN A 210 -6.09 3.56 -4.51
CA GLN A 210 -6.84 3.03 -3.39
C GLN A 210 -5.97 3.01 -2.14
N ALA A 211 -6.53 3.48 -1.00
CA ALA A 211 -5.90 3.35 0.30
C ALA A 211 -6.17 1.96 0.91
N GLY A 212 -5.25 1.49 1.75
CA GLY A 212 -5.43 0.24 2.49
C GLY A 212 -4.39 0.04 3.59
N PRO A 213 -4.59 -0.97 4.44
CA PRO A 213 -3.71 -1.28 5.57
C PRO A 213 -2.49 -2.10 5.16
N MET A 214 -1.40 -1.89 5.90
CA MET A 214 -0.21 -2.73 5.93
C MET A 214 0.08 -3.12 7.37
N ALA A 215 0.13 -4.42 7.64
CA ALA A 215 0.30 -4.98 8.97
C ALA A 215 1.09 -6.29 8.90
N ARG A 216 1.33 -6.94 10.05
CA ARG A 216 1.95 -8.26 10.07
C ARG A 216 0.96 -9.38 9.77
N SER A 217 -0.30 -9.23 10.18
CA SER A 217 -1.32 -10.29 10.07
C SER A 217 -2.56 -9.84 9.29
N ALA A 218 -3.31 -10.81 8.77
CA ALA A 218 -4.61 -10.60 8.16
C ALA A 218 -5.66 -10.11 9.19
N GLU A 219 -5.58 -10.55 10.45
CA GLU A 219 -6.43 -10.07 11.53
C GLU A 219 -6.23 -8.57 11.77
N ASP A 220 -4.96 -8.11 11.83
CA ASP A 220 -4.65 -6.68 11.99
C ASP A 220 -5.13 -5.87 10.77
N CYS A 221 -4.96 -6.39 9.55
CA CYS A 221 -5.50 -5.76 8.34
C CYS A 221 -7.05 -5.67 8.38
N ALA A 222 -7.73 -6.67 8.90
CA ALA A 222 -9.19 -6.67 9.04
C ALA A 222 -9.67 -5.57 10.00
N LEU A 223 -9.03 -5.45 11.17
CA LEU A 223 -9.32 -4.41 12.16
C LEU A 223 -9.09 -3.00 11.57
N MET A 224 -7.97 -2.84 10.87
CA MET A 224 -7.64 -1.57 10.21
C MET A 224 -8.63 -1.22 9.11
N LEU A 225 -8.99 -2.18 8.23
CA LEU A 225 -9.93 -1.92 7.16
C LEU A 225 -11.32 -1.56 7.71
N SER A 226 -11.77 -2.22 8.78
CA SER A 226 -13.04 -1.90 9.46
C SER A 226 -13.08 -0.45 9.96
N ALA A 227 -11.93 0.10 10.37
CA ALA A 227 -11.83 1.50 10.77
C ALA A 227 -11.67 2.47 9.59
N MET A 228 -11.07 2.05 8.47
CA MET A 228 -10.78 2.91 7.31
C MET A 228 -11.95 3.04 6.34
N ALA A 229 -12.72 1.95 6.16
CA ALA A 229 -13.79 1.85 5.16
C ALA A 229 -15.02 2.70 5.51
N GLY A 230 -15.81 2.99 4.47
CA GLY A 230 -17.11 3.64 4.59
C GLY A 230 -17.32 4.73 3.55
N PHE A 231 -18.60 5.07 3.34
CA PHE A 231 -19.01 6.09 2.39
C PHE A 231 -18.54 7.49 2.83
N ASP A 232 -18.14 8.28 1.84
CA ASP A 232 -17.73 9.66 2.01
C ASP A 232 -18.26 10.52 0.85
N GLU A 233 -19.17 11.41 1.13
CA GLU A 233 -19.75 12.34 0.14
C GLU A 233 -18.73 13.30 -0.50
N LYS A 234 -17.56 13.47 0.14
CA LYS A 234 -16.47 14.31 -0.38
C LYS A 234 -15.67 13.65 -1.49
N ASP A 235 -15.82 12.33 -1.68
CA ASP A 235 -15.17 11.56 -2.75
C ASP A 235 -16.24 11.02 -3.70
N SER A 236 -16.30 11.57 -4.91
CA SER A 236 -17.27 11.14 -5.95
C SER A 236 -17.11 9.67 -6.39
N THR A 237 -16.03 9.00 -6.00
CA THR A 237 -15.80 7.58 -6.30
C THR A 237 -16.06 6.68 -5.10
N SER A 238 -16.35 7.25 -3.93
CA SER A 238 -16.74 6.48 -2.74
C SER A 238 -18.09 5.81 -2.95
N LEU A 239 -18.16 4.55 -2.55
CA LEU A 239 -19.37 3.74 -2.75
C LEU A 239 -20.24 3.75 -1.50
N GLU A 240 -21.53 4.09 -1.66
CA GLU A 240 -22.50 4.03 -0.59
C GLU A 240 -22.85 2.56 -0.28
N ARG A 241 -22.27 2.07 0.81
CA ARG A 241 -22.45 0.70 1.31
C ARG A 241 -22.63 0.71 2.82
N PRO A 242 -23.36 -0.28 3.39
CA PRO A 242 -23.42 -0.44 4.84
C PRO A 242 -22.02 -0.58 5.45
N ALA A 243 -21.85 -0.06 6.66
CA ALA A 243 -20.62 -0.32 7.43
C ALA A 243 -20.44 -1.81 7.65
N GLU A 244 -19.23 -2.28 7.51
CA GLU A 244 -18.89 -3.71 7.53
C GLU A 244 -17.80 -3.99 8.54
N ASP A 245 -17.99 -5.05 9.36
CA ASP A 245 -16.93 -5.65 10.14
C ASP A 245 -16.17 -6.66 9.28
N TYR A 246 -15.00 -6.28 8.81
CA TYR A 246 -14.18 -7.14 7.96
C TYR A 246 -13.54 -8.30 8.72
N SER A 247 -13.61 -8.32 10.05
CA SER A 247 -13.16 -9.45 10.88
C SER A 247 -14.22 -10.57 11.05
N ARG A 248 -15.47 -10.34 10.65
CA ARG A 248 -16.61 -11.25 10.87
C ARG A 248 -16.46 -12.67 10.34
N CYS A 249 -15.60 -12.86 9.33
CA CYS A 249 -15.36 -14.17 8.73
C CYS A 249 -14.10 -14.87 9.28
N LEU A 250 -13.28 -14.21 10.10
CA LEU A 250 -12.02 -14.76 10.57
C LEU A 250 -12.24 -16.07 11.38
N GLY A 251 -11.43 -17.08 11.04
CA GLY A 251 -11.50 -18.41 11.67
C GLY A 251 -12.55 -19.36 11.08
N GLN A 252 -13.25 -18.96 10.03
CA GLN A 252 -14.15 -19.89 9.31
C GLN A 252 -13.35 -20.96 8.58
N PRO A 253 -13.80 -22.23 8.54
CA PRO A 253 -13.13 -23.31 7.85
C PRO A 253 -12.97 -23.03 6.34
N LEU A 254 -11.84 -23.44 5.77
CA LEU A 254 -11.57 -23.30 4.33
C LEU A 254 -12.00 -24.54 3.51
N LYS A 255 -12.60 -25.54 4.17
CA LYS A 255 -13.04 -26.76 3.50
C LYS A 255 -14.07 -26.45 2.40
N GLY A 256 -13.78 -26.91 1.18
CA GLY A 256 -14.64 -26.70 0.02
C GLY A 256 -14.50 -25.33 -0.65
N LEU A 257 -13.64 -24.44 -0.12
CA LEU A 257 -13.28 -23.18 -0.80
C LEU A 257 -12.55 -23.50 -2.09
N LYS A 258 -12.97 -22.92 -3.20
CA LYS A 258 -12.33 -23.06 -4.51
C LYS A 258 -11.30 -21.96 -4.73
N ILE A 259 -10.04 -22.35 -4.89
CA ILE A 259 -8.93 -21.44 -5.20
C ILE A 259 -8.59 -21.57 -6.68
N GLY A 260 -8.80 -20.49 -7.43
CA GLY A 260 -8.47 -20.38 -8.84
C GLY A 260 -6.97 -20.10 -9.05
N LEU A 261 -6.32 -20.88 -9.90
CA LEU A 261 -4.94 -20.66 -10.31
C LEU A 261 -4.92 -20.23 -11.79
N PRO A 262 -4.67 -18.92 -12.08
CA PRO A 262 -4.55 -18.48 -13.46
C PRO A 262 -3.31 -19.09 -14.10
N LYS A 263 -3.47 -19.84 -15.18
CA LYS A 263 -2.33 -20.44 -15.89
C LYS A 263 -1.27 -19.42 -16.32
N GLU A 264 -1.70 -18.19 -16.58
CA GLU A 264 -0.84 -17.06 -16.96
C GLU A 264 0.09 -16.58 -15.84
N PHE A 265 -0.24 -16.88 -14.56
CA PHE A 265 0.60 -16.51 -13.40
C PHE A 265 1.70 -17.52 -13.12
N PHE A 266 1.62 -18.72 -13.70
CA PHE A 266 2.54 -19.83 -13.47
C PHE A 266 3.42 -20.16 -14.70
N GLY A 267 3.50 -19.21 -15.65
CA GLY A 267 4.37 -19.29 -16.83
C GLY A 267 5.79 -18.81 -16.58
N GLU A 268 6.49 -18.49 -17.67
CA GLU A 268 7.84 -17.95 -17.65
C GLU A 268 7.90 -16.54 -17.03
N GLY A 269 9.06 -16.17 -16.46
CA GLY A 269 9.31 -14.82 -15.93
C GLY A 269 9.20 -14.68 -14.42
N CYS A 270 8.72 -15.70 -13.70
CA CYS A 270 8.77 -15.77 -12.25
C CYS A 270 10.01 -16.52 -11.77
N GLY A 271 10.67 -16.00 -10.73
CA GLY A 271 11.84 -16.67 -10.12
C GLY A 271 11.49 -18.05 -9.57
N ALA A 272 12.37 -19.02 -9.76
CA ALA A 272 12.13 -20.40 -9.36
C ALA A 272 11.82 -20.58 -7.87
N GLU A 273 12.51 -19.83 -6.99
CA GLU A 273 12.28 -19.88 -5.54
C GLU A 273 10.94 -19.25 -5.16
N VAL A 274 10.52 -18.17 -5.84
CA VAL A 274 9.18 -17.58 -5.66
C VAL A 274 8.11 -18.58 -6.05
N MET A 275 8.27 -19.22 -7.22
CA MET A 275 7.33 -20.22 -7.70
C MET A 275 7.24 -21.42 -6.75
N ALA A 276 8.39 -21.91 -6.25
CA ALA A 276 8.41 -23.01 -5.28
C ALA A 276 7.69 -22.68 -3.99
N ALA A 277 7.88 -21.47 -3.45
CA ALA A 277 7.19 -21.00 -2.24
C ALA A 277 5.67 -20.87 -2.45
N VAL A 278 5.23 -20.34 -3.59
CA VAL A 278 3.81 -20.23 -3.93
C VAL A 278 3.19 -21.61 -4.12
N GLN A 279 3.87 -22.56 -4.77
CA GLN A 279 3.40 -23.94 -4.89
C GLN A 279 3.28 -24.65 -3.54
N ALA A 280 4.22 -24.42 -2.61
CA ALA A 280 4.12 -24.92 -1.24
C ALA A 280 2.90 -24.34 -0.51
N ALA A 281 2.61 -23.05 -0.70
CA ALA A 281 1.44 -22.40 -0.12
C ALA A 281 0.12 -22.97 -0.69
N ILE A 282 0.06 -23.28 -1.98
CA ILE A 282 -1.09 -23.98 -2.60
C ILE A 282 -1.30 -25.33 -1.93
N GLY A 283 -0.23 -26.11 -1.72
CA GLY A 283 -0.29 -27.41 -1.01
C GLY A 283 -0.81 -27.25 0.42
N GLU A 284 -0.48 -26.14 1.10
CA GLU A 284 -1.00 -25.86 2.44
C GLU A 284 -2.52 -25.59 2.42
N TYR A 285 -3.01 -24.79 1.47
CA TYR A 285 -4.46 -24.57 1.31
C TYR A 285 -5.21 -25.87 1.03
N GLN A 286 -4.65 -26.79 0.22
CA GLN A 286 -5.22 -28.10 -0.02
C GLN A 286 -5.29 -28.94 1.29
N ARG A 287 -4.25 -28.87 2.14
CA ARG A 287 -4.26 -29.50 3.48
C ARG A 287 -5.34 -28.91 4.41
N LEU A 288 -5.63 -27.63 4.25
CA LEU A 288 -6.71 -26.94 4.97
C LEU A 288 -8.11 -27.25 4.40
N GLY A 289 -8.18 -28.07 3.33
CA GLY A 289 -9.41 -28.57 2.72
C GLY A 289 -9.94 -27.71 1.58
N ALA A 290 -9.17 -26.74 1.08
CA ALA A 290 -9.53 -26.00 -0.11
C ALA A 290 -9.35 -26.84 -1.38
N GLU A 291 -10.19 -26.59 -2.38
CA GLU A 291 -10.10 -27.19 -3.73
C GLU A 291 -9.37 -26.24 -4.67
N VAL A 292 -8.50 -26.78 -5.51
CA VAL A 292 -7.75 -26.01 -6.50
C VAL A 292 -8.34 -26.23 -7.87
N VAL A 293 -8.61 -25.14 -8.59
CA VAL A 293 -9.15 -25.17 -9.97
C VAL A 293 -8.26 -24.32 -10.88
N GLU A 294 -8.01 -24.76 -12.08
CA GLU A 294 -7.33 -23.96 -13.09
C GLU A 294 -8.32 -22.94 -13.69
N VAL A 295 -7.89 -21.68 -13.79
CA VAL A 295 -8.63 -20.61 -14.44
C VAL A 295 -7.74 -19.89 -15.46
N SER A 296 -8.31 -19.03 -16.29
CA SER A 296 -7.56 -18.28 -17.31
C SER A 296 -7.87 -16.80 -17.24
N LEU A 297 -6.82 -15.97 -17.36
CA LEU A 297 -6.87 -14.51 -17.49
C LEU A 297 -6.20 -14.09 -18.81
N PRO A 298 -6.77 -14.42 -19.96
CA PRO A 298 -6.08 -14.37 -21.26
C PRO A 298 -5.60 -12.99 -21.66
N ASN A 299 -6.23 -11.91 -21.15
CA ASN A 299 -5.83 -10.54 -21.43
C ASN A 299 -4.83 -9.97 -20.39
N SER A 300 -4.39 -10.74 -19.40
CA SER A 300 -3.48 -10.28 -18.33
C SER A 300 -2.16 -9.72 -18.86
N HIS A 301 -1.63 -10.25 -19.97
CA HIS A 301 -0.43 -9.77 -20.66
C HIS A 301 -0.53 -8.32 -21.16
N LEU A 302 -1.75 -7.80 -21.32
CA LEU A 302 -2.03 -6.40 -21.71
C LEU A 302 -2.08 -5.45 -20.52
N SER A 303 -1.96 -5.94 -19.28
CA SER A 303 -2.15 -5.14 -18.07
C SER A 303 -1.08 -4.05 -17.94
N VAL A 304 0.20 -4.39 -18.10
CA VAL A 304 1.31 -3.43 -18.02
C VAL A 304 1.18 -2.35 -19.11
N PRO A 305 1.03 -2.67 -20.41
CA PRO A 305 0.81 -1.65 -21.43
C PRO A 305 -0.39 -0.74 -21.17
N ALA A 306 -1.54 -1.30 -20.80
CA ALA A 306 -2.75 -0.52 -20.53
C ALA A 306 -2.58 0.42 -19.33
N TYR A 307 -1.96 -0.07 -18.25
CA TYR A 307 -1.69 0.73 -17.06
C TYR A 307 -0.76 1.91 -17.37
N TYR A 308 0.33 1.69 -18.12
CA TYR A 308 1.29 2.75 -18.44
C TYR A 308 0.82 3.72 -19.53
N VAL A 309 -0.39 3.54 -20.05
CA VAL A 309 -1.15 4.56 -20.78
C VAL A 309 -2.09 5.31 -19.84
N ILE A 310 -2.93 4.59 -19.08
CA ILE A 310 -3.98 5.17 -18.23
C ILE A 310 -3.38 5.97 -17.08
N ALA A 311 -2.48 5.38 -16.30
CA ALA A 311 -1.96 6.01 -15.10
C ALA A 311 -1.14 7.29 -15.40
N PRO A 312 -0.22 7.34 -16.39
CA PRO A 312 0.43 8.58 -16.80
C PRO A 312 -0.54 9.63 -17.34
N ALA A 313 -1.58 9.26 -18.10
CA ALA A 313 -2.59 10.17 -18.59
C ALA A 313 -3.30 10.89 -17.43
N GLU A 314 -3.76 10.14 -16.44
CA GLU A 314 -4.41 10.67 -15.24
C GLU A 314 -3.43 11.49 -14.38
N ALA A 315 -2.17 11.03 -14.25
CA ALA A 315 -1.12 11.76 -13.54
C ALA A 315 -0.85 13.13 -14.16
N SER A 316 -0.75 13.22 -15.49
CA SER A 316 -0.50 14.49 -16.17
C SER A 316 -1.60 15.52 -15.87
N SER A 317 -2.86 15.06 -15.78
CA SER A 317 -4.00 15.88 -15.39
C SER A 317 -3.96 16.23 -13.89
N ASN A 318 -3.77 15.25 -13.03
CA ASN A 318 -3.78 15.44 -11.58
C ASN A 318 -2.64 16.35 -11.08
N LEU A 319 -1.43 16.21 -11.65
CA LEU A 319 -0.27 16.98 -11.23
C LEU A 319 -0.17 18.36 -11.91
N SER A 320 -1.11 18.72 -12.78
CA SER A 320 -1.17 20.06 -13.40
C SER A 320 -1.36 21.18 -12.36
N ARG A 321 -1.97 20.86 -11.20
CA ARG A 321 -2.21 21.80 -10.09
C ARG A 321 -0.97 22.24 -9.32
N PHE A 322 0.14 21.51 -9.47
CA PHE A 322 1.41 21.84 -8.82
C PHE A 322 2.25 22.75 -9.72
N ASP A 323 2.01 24.04 -9.59
CA ASP A 323 2.55 25.11 -10.45
C ASP A 323 3.37 26.15 -9.69
N GLY A 324 3.46 26.02 -8.34
CA GLY A 324 4.19 26.94 -7.49
C GLY A 324 3.48 28.28 -7.22
N VAL A 325 2.20 28.42 -7.60
CA VAL A 325 1.46 29.68 -7.41
C VAL A 325 0.82 29.76 -6.02
N ARG A 326 0.09 28.74 -5.62
CA ARG A 326 -0.71 28.76 -4.37
C ARG A 326 0.01 28.11 -3.20
N TYR A 327 0.76 27.04 -3.44
CA TYR A 327 1.45 26.24 -2.41
C TYR A 327 2.58 25.44 -3.04
N GLY A 328 3.43 24.88 -2.21
CA GLY A 328 4.55 24.04 -2.62
C GLY A 328 5.78 24.84 -3.05
N TYR A 329 6.71 24.12 -3.70
CA TYR A 329 7.94 24.69 -4.22
C TYR A 329 7.67 25.67 -5.35
N ARG A 330 8.36 26.82 -5.35
CA ARG A 330 8.44 27.78 -6.45
C ARG A 330 9.91 28.02 -6.77
N ALA A 331 10.25 28.03 -8.05
CA ALA A 331 11.59 28.40 -8.50
C ALA A 331 11.95 29.80 -7.98
N PRO A 332 13.15 29.99 -7.39
CA PRO A 332 13.52 31.27 -6.80
C PRO A 332 13.78 32.36 -7.85
N GLU A 333 14.15 31.98 -9.05
CA GLU A 333 14.49 32.90 -10.14
C GLU A 333 13.73 32.57 -11.41
N TYR A 334 13.02 33.53 -11.97
CA TYR A 334 12.28 33.44 -13.22
C TYR A 334 12.09 34.82 -13.86
N SER A 335 11.97 34.87 -15.18
CA SER A 335 11.82 36.11 -15.94
C SER A 335 10.37 36.54 -16.10
N ASP A 336 9.46 35.59 -16.25
CA ASP A 336 8.03 35.82 -16.45
C ASP A 336 7.20 34.64 -15.91
N LEU A 337 5.88 34.68 -16.06
CA LEU A 337 4.96 33.67 -15.53
C LEU A 337 5.18 32.28 -16.16
N ASN A 338 5.44 32.21 -17.45
CA ASN A 338 5.69 30.97 -18.16
C ASN A 338 7.01 30.32 -17.72
N ASP A 339 8.05 31.14 -17.57
CA ASP A 339 9.35 30.72 -17.05
C ASP A 339 9.23 30.24 -15.60
N MET A 340 8.42 30.91 -14.77
CA MET A 340 8.12 30.48 -13.41
C MET A 340 7.51 29.08 -13.39
N TYR A 341 6.46 28.81 -14.17
CA TYR A 341 5.83 27.49 -14.27
C TYR A 341 6.83 26.43 -14.72
N SER A 342 7.55 26.72 -15.80
CA SER A 342 8.49 25.78 -16.41
C SER A 342 9.62 25.41 -15.43
N LYS A 343 10.26 26.39 -14.83
CA LYS A 343 11.36 26.19 -13.86
C LYS A 343 10.86 25.50 -12.59
N THR A 344 9.72 25.91 -12.06
CA THR A 344 9.14 25.31 -10.86
C THR A 344 8.90 23.81 -11.06
N ARG A 345 8.24 23.44 -12.15
CA ARG A 345 7.94 22.04 -12.45
C ARG A 345 9.20 21.25 -12.80
N ALA A 346 10.12 21.83 -13.56
CA ALA A 346 11.40 21.20 -13.90
C ALA A 346 12.28 20.88 -12.68
N GLN A 347 12.30 21.77 -11.69
CA GLN A 347 13.13 21.66 -10.47
C GLN A 347 12.41 20.95 -9.33
N GLY A 348 11.08 21.03 -9.26
CA GLY A 348 10.26 20.51 -8.20
C GLY A 348 9.91 19.01 -8.35
N PHE A 349 9.76 18.53 -9.59
CA PHE A 349 9.48 17.12 -9.87
C PHE A 349 10.75 16.32 -10.17
N GLY A 350 10.81 15.10 -9.66
CA GLY A 350 11.85 14.12 -9.98
C GLY A 350 11.72 13.56 -11.42
N ALA A 351 12.72 12.79 -11.82
CA ALA A 351 12.83 12.30 -13.20
C ALA A 351 11.68 11.37 -13.61
N GLU A 352 11.26 10.45 -12.73
CA GLU A 352 10.18 9.50 -13.03
C GLU A 352 8.83 10.19 -13.15
N VAL A 353 8.52 11.13 -12.26
CA VAL A 353 7.29 11.92 -12.33
C VAL A 353 7.23 12.74 -13.61
N LYS A 354 8.33 13.40 -13.98
CA LYS A 354 8.43 14.15 -15.26
C LYS A 354 8.21 13.24 -16.46
N ARG A 355 8.80 12.04 -16.47
CA ARG A 355 8.60 11.05 -17.54
C ARG A 355 7.12 10.69 -17.68
N ARG A 356 6.43 10.38 -16.60
CA ARG A 356 5.01 10.00 -16.63
C ARG A 356 4.12 11.18 -17.03
N ILE A 357 4.40 12.41 -16.59
CA ILE A 357 3.69 13.61 -17.04
C ILE A 357 3.83 13.78 -18.55
N LEU A 358 5.05 13.63 -19.12
CA LEU A 358 5.28 13.74 -20.55
C LEU A 358 4.55 12.67 -21.35
N ILE A 359 4.62 11.40 -20.92
CA ILE A 359 3.87 10.31 -21.55
C ILE A 359 2.37 10.59 -21.48
N GLY A 360 1.86 11.00 -20.32
CA GLY A 360 0.44 11.31 -20.13
C GLY A 360 -0.04 12.44 -21.02
N THR A 361 0.73 13.51 -21.12
CA THR A 361 0.43 14.64 -21.99
C THR A 361 0.40 14.22 -23.47
N TYR A 362 1.34 13.36 -23.88
CA TYR A 362 1.38 12.83 -25.23
C TYR A 362 0.15 11.98 -25.56
N VAL A 363 -0.20 11.00 -24.72
CA VAL A 363 -1.33 10.09 -24.98
C VAL A 363 -2.70 10.79 -24.90
N LEU A 364 -2.79 11.95 -24.25
CA LEU A 364 -4.00 12.78 -24.21
C LEU A 364 -4.06 13.82 -25.31
N SER A 365 -3.00 13.98 -26.13
CA SER A 365 -2.96 15.00 -27.18
C SER A 365 -3.85 14.63 -28.37
N HIS A 366 -4.17 15.65 -29.18
CA HIS A 366 -5.03 15.49 -30.37
C HIS A 366 -4.47 14.43 -31.33
N GLY A 367 -5.34 13.52 -31.78
CA GLY A 367 -5.00 12.41 -32.66
C GLY A 367 -4.47 11.15 -31.95
N TYR A 368 -4.02 11.25 -30.67
CA TYR A 368 -3.53 10.11 -29.90
C TYR A 368 -4.51 9.65 -28.81
N TYR A 369 -5.43 10.51 -28.38
CA TYR A 369 -6.41 10.19 -27.35
C TYR A 369 -7.23 8.93 -27.67
N ASP A 370 -7.80 8.84 -28.86
CA ASP A 370 -8.58 7.68 -29.28
C ASP A 370 -7.70 6.43 -29.48
N ALA A 371 -6.51 6.62 -30.06
CA ALA A 371 -5.61 5.52 -30.39
C ALA A 371 -4.97 4.88 -29.16
N TYR A 372 -4.71 5.65 -28.10
CA TYR A 372 -4.03 5.17 -26.90
C TYR A 372 -4.96 5.12 -25.68
N TYR A 373 -5.49 6.27 -25.25
CA TYR A 373 -6.22 6.33 -23.98
C TYR A 373 -7.54 5.56 -24.05
N LEU A 374 -8.38 5.79 -25.07
CA LEU A 374 -9.63 5.05 -25.21
C LEU A 374 -9.38 3.56 -25.48
N GLN A 375 -8.34 3.23 -26.24
CA GLN A 375 -7.98 1.83 -26.47
C GLN A 375 -7.55 1.14 -25.17
N ALA A 376 -6.75 1.81 -24.34
CA ALA A 376 -6.35 1.30 -23.01
C ALA A 376 -7.57 1.10 -22.09
N GLN A 377 -8.57 1.99 -22.13
CA GLN A 377 -9.82 1.81 -21.37
C GLN A 377 -10.64 0.60 -21.86
N ARG A 378 -10.64 0.32 -23.18
CA ARG A 378 -11.27 -0.90 -23.72
C ARG A 378 -10.54 -2.15 -23.26
N ILE A 379 -9.21 -2.16 -23.29
CA ILE A 379 -8.37 -3.25 -22.77
C ILE A 379 -8.62 -3.45 -21.27
N ARG A 380 -8.71 -2.39 -20.49
CA ARG A 380 -9.08 -2.43 -19.06
C ARG A 380 -10.39 -3.20 -18.84
N ARG A 381 -11.41 -2.98 -19.69
CA ARG A 381 -12.69 -3.71 -19.62
C ARG A 381 -12.50 -5.19 -19.95
N LEU A 382 -11.68 -5.55 -20.93
CA LEU A 382 -11.39 -6.95 -21.25
C LEU A 382 -10.70 -7.66 -20.08
N ILE A 383 -9.71 -7.02 -19.46
CA ILE A 383 -9.03 -7.54 -18.26
C ILE A 383 -10.03 -7.74 -17.11
N ALA A 384 -10.92 -6.77 -16.86
CA ALA A 384 -11.93 -6.92 -15.82
C ALA A 384 -12.89 -8.08 -16.12
N ASN A 385 -13.26 -8.29 -17.38
CA ASN A 385 -14.13 -9.41 -17.80
C ASN A 385 -13.45 -10.77 -17.57
N ASP A 386 -12.13 -10.90 -17.77
CA ASP A 386 -11.41 -12.14 -17.47
C ASP A 386 -11.62 -12.57 -16.01
N PHE A 387 -11.53 -11.63 -15.07
CA PHE A 387 -11.79 -11.91 -13.66
C PHE A 387 -13.25 -12.26 -13.38
N VAL A 388 -14.20 -11.59 -14.05
CA VAL A 388 -15.64 -11.94 -13.93
C VAL A 388 -15.89 -13.37 -14.35
N GLU A 389 -15.27 -13.85 -15.44
CA GLU A 389 -15.39 -15.23 -15.88
C GLU A 389 -14.70 -16.19 -14.91
N ALA A 390 -13.46 -15.87 -14.45
CA ALA A 390 -12.74 -16.72 -13.52
C ALA A 390 -13.49 -16.90 -12.18
N PHE A 391 -14.15 -15.86 -11.67
CA PHE A 391 -14.93 -15.93 -10.42
C PHE A 391 -16.27 -16.68 -10.56
N LYS A 392 -16.63 -17.20 -11.73
CA LYS A 392 -17.71 -18.19 -11.86
C LYS A 392 -17.26 -19.60 -11.46
N GLU A 393 -15.96 -19.87 -11.52
CA GLU A 393 -15.34 -21.17 -11.28
C GLU A 393 -14.68 -21.26 -9.88
N CYS A 394 -14.30 -20.13 -9.27
CA CYS A 394 -13.59 -20.09 -8.00
C CYS A 394 -14.06 -18.96 -7.07
N ASP A 395 -13.73 -19.09 -5.78
CA ASP A 395 -14.06 -18.11 -4.74
C ASP A 395 -12.95 -17.07 -4.55
N VAL A 396 -11.69 -17.49 -4.70
CA VAL A 396 -10.48 -16.66 -4.52
C VAL A 396 -9.48 -17.08 -5.58
N ILE A 397 -8.74 -16.13 -6.12
CA ILE A 397 -7.61 -16.38 -7.04
C ILE A 397 -6.30 -16.27 -6.27
N LEU A 398 -5.35 -17.17 -6.53
CA LEU A 398 -4.02 -17.19 -5.92
C LEU A 398 -2.92 -17.16 -6.98
N GLY A 399 -1.84 -16.43 -6.67
CA GLY A 399 -0.63 -16.36 -7.49
C GLY A 399 0.53 -15.69 -6.76
N PRO A 400 1.69 -15.50 -7.41
CA PRO A 400 2.77 -14.72 -6.85
C PRO A 400 2.39 -13.23 -6.75
N THR A 401 2.95 -12.51 -5.77
CA THR A 401 2.79 -11.05 -5.69
C THR A 401 3.81 -10.32 -6.56
N SER A 402 5.05 -10.78 -6.55
CA SER A 402 6.17 -10.20 -7.28
C SER A 402 6.94 -11.31 -8.00
N PRO A 403 7.54 -11.04 -9.18
CA PRO A 403 8.29 -12.06 -9.90
C PRO A 403 9.62 -12.46 -9.22
N SER A 404 10.10 -11.66 -8.29
CA SER A 404 11.35 -11.88 -7.55
C SER A 404 11.26 -11.42 -6.12
N THR A 405 12.20 -11.83 -5.27
CA THR A 405 12.47 -11.21 -3.98
C THR A 405 13.08 -9.81 -4.16
N ALA A 406 13.33 -9.10 -3.05
CA ALA A 406 13.88 -7.75 -3.09
C ALA A 406 15.19 -7.67 -3.88
N PHE A 407 15.24 -6.85 -4.91
CA PHE A 407 16.43 -6.58 -5.73
C PHE A 407 17.32 -5.51 -5.08
N LYS A 408 18.59 -5.41 -5.53
CA LYS A 408 19.54 -4.43 -5.00
C LYS A 408 19.16 -3.02 -5.43
N ARG A 409 19.45 -2.06 -4.56
CA ARG A 409 19.25 -0.64 -4.90
C ARG A 409 20.10 -0.26 -6.11
N GLY A 410 19.50 0.51 -7.03
CA GLY A 410 20.11 0.91 -8.30
C GLY A 410 20.08 -0.15 -9.41
N GLU A 411 19.76 -1.40 -9.11
CA GLU A 411 19.82 -2.50 -10.08
C GLU A 411 18.94 -2.30 -11.31
N LYS A 412 17.74 -1.72 -11.12
CA LYS A 412 16.78 -1.45 -12.21
C LYS A 412 16.72 0.02 -12.63
N ALA A 413 17.62 0.88 -12.14
CA ALA A 413 17.57 2.32 -12.39
C ALA A 413 17.81 2.69 -13.86
N ALA A 414 18.56 1.89 -14.60
CA ALA A 414 18.89 2.15 -16.01
C ALA A 414 17.77 1.76 -16.98
N ASP A 415 16.87 0.86 -16.59
CA ASP A 415 15.79 0.35 -17.45
C ASP A 415 14.42 0.46 -16.76
N PRO A 416 13.65 1.51 -17.09
CA PRO A 416 12.31 1.69 -16.53
C PRO A 416 11.35 0.54 -16.81
N VAL A 417 11.51 -0.18 -17.93
CA VAL A 417 10.62 -1.30 -18.29
C VAL A 417 10.83 -2.47 -17.32
N GLN A 418 12.07 -2.76 -16.92
CA GLN A 418 12.35 -3.79 -15.91
C GLN A 418 11.75 -3.42 -14.53
N MET A 419 11.74 -2.13 -14.18
CA MET A 419 11.04 -1.66 -12.98
C MET A 419 9.53 -1.91 -13.09
N TYR A 420 8.93 -1.58 -14.24
CA TYR A 420 7.49 -1.74 -14.49
C TYR A 420 7.05 -3.21 -14.46
N LEU A 421 7.88 -4.13 -14.92
CA LEU A 421 7.62 -5.57 -14.85
C LEU A 421 7.64 -6.13 -13.43
N SER A 422 8.12 -5.39 -12.44
CA SER A 422 8.04 -5.80 -11.03
C SER A 422 6.60 -5.91 -10.54
N ASP A 423 5.65 -5.24 -11.20
CA ASP A 423 4.23 -5.17 -10.83
C ASP A 423 3.33 -6.02 -11.76
N ILE A 424 3.92 -6.93 -12.55
CA ILE A 424 3.21 -7.69 -13.57
C ILE A 424 2.02 -8.49 -13.02
N TYR A 425 2.10 -9.00 -11.78
CA TYR A 425 1.05 -9.79 -11.14
C TYR A 425 0.01 -8.93 -10.39
N THR A 426 0.32 -7.65 -10.11
CA THR A 426 -0.54 -6.80 -9.29
C THR A 426 -1.41 -5.84 -10.09
N ILE A 427 -0.92 -5.35 -11.23
CA ILE A 427 -1.56 -4.30 -12.04
C ILE A 427 -2.96 -4.68 -12.53
N ALA A 428 -3.17 -5.93 -12.98
CA ALA A 428 -4.47 -6.39 -13.48
C ALA A 428 -5.59 -6.21 -12.44
N VAL A 429 -5.29 -6.43 -11.17
CA VAL A 429 -6.23 -6.29 -10.04
C VAL A 429 -6.67 -4.83 -9.87
N ASN A 430 -5.76 -3.86 -10.06
CA ASN A 430 -6.08 -2.43 -10.02
C ASN A 430 -6.95 -2.03 -11.22
N LEU A 431 -6.59 -2.49 -12.43
CA LEU A 431 -7.36 -2.21 -13.64
C LEU A 431 -8.79 -2.75 -13.55
N ALA A 432 -8.96 -3.92 -12.92
CA ALA A 432 -10.27 -4.50 -12.65
C ALA A 432 -11.00 -3.84 -11.45
N GLY A 433 -10.31 -3.15 -10.56
CA GLY A 433 -10.90 -2.55 -9.36
C GLY A 433 -11.18 -3.54 -8.22
N LEU A 434 -10.65 -4.77 -8.30
CA LEU A 434 -10.87 -5.87 -7.35
C LEU A 434 -10.07 -5.70 -6.06
N PRO A 435 -10.50 -6.31 -4.94
CA PRO A 435 -9.69 -6.43 -3.74
C PRO A 435 -8.55 -7.43 -3.99
N GLY A 436 -7.37 -7.12 -3.46
CA GLY A 436 -6.23 -8.02 -3.51
C GLY A 436 -5.34 -7.82 -2.32
N MET A 437 -4.72 -8.89 -1.85
CA MET A 437 -3.80 -8.81 -0.72
C MET A 437 -2.56 -9.65 -0.95
N SER A 438 -1.46 -9.21 -0.39
CA SER A 438 -0.22 -9.98 -0.30
C SER A 438 -0.02 -10.47 1.12
N LEU A 439 0.51 -11.68 1.25
CA LEU A 439 0.92 -12.23 2.54
C LEU A 439 2.18 -13.10 2.38
N PRO A 440 3.00 -13.22 3.44
CA PRO A 440 4.22 -14.03 3.41
C PRO A 440 3.95 -15.51 3.17
N CYS A 441 4.73 -16.15 2.29
CA CYS A 441 4.62 -17.57 2.03
C CYS A 441 5.96 -18.32 2.01
N GLY A 442 7.08 -17.64 2.24
CA GLY A 442 8.40 -18.27 2.28
C GLY A 442 9.54 -17.28 2.29
N PHE A 443 10.74 -17.82 2.14
CA PHE A 443 12.00 -17.09 2.00
C PHE A 443 12.84 -17.74 0.92
N ASP A 444 13.64 -16.93 0.19
CA ASP A 444 14.63 -17.44 -0.74
C ASP A 444 15.90 -17.97 -0.03
N GLY A 445 16.84 -18.54 -0.77
CA GLY A 445 18.10 -19.05 -0.25
C GLY A 445 19.02 -17.99 0.37
N GLN A 446 18.71 -16.70 0.21
CA GLN A 446 19.41 -15.58 0.85
C GLN A 446 18.69 -15.07 2.09
N GLY A 447 17.54 -15.66 2.47
CA GLY A 447 16.73 -15.25 3.60
C GLY A 447 15.85 -14.02 3.31
N LEU A 448 15.57 -13.72 2.05
CA LEU A 448 14.68 -12.62 1.66
C LEU A 448 13.23 -13.11 1.55
N PRO A 449 12.26 -12.30 2.00
CA PRO A 449 10.86 -12.67 2.00
C PRO A 449 10.28 -12.91 0.60
N ILE A 450 9.35 -13.87 0.54
CA ILE A 450 8.51 -14.16 -0.62
C ILE A 450 7.04 -13.99 -0.21
N GLY A 451 6.29 -13.23 -1.00
CA GLY A 451 4.86 -13.04 -0.83
C GLY A 451 4.04 -13.71 -1.92
N MET A 452 2.95 -14.37 -1.53
CA MET A 452 1.87 -14.76 -2.45
C MET A 452 0.77 -13.70 -2.45
N GLN A 453 -0.01 -13.66 -3.53
CA GLN A 453 -1.15 -12.78 -3.67
C GLN A 453 -2.46 -13.60 -3.64
N LEU A 454 -3.44 -13.09 -2.90
CA LEU A 454 -4.83 -13.51 -2.97
C LEU A 454 -5.65 -12.38 -3.62
N ILE A 455 -6.56 -12.73 -4.52
CA ILE A 455 -7.46 -11.78 -5.19
C ILE A 455 -8.89 -12.25 -4.92
N GLY A 456 -9.73 -11.36 -4.38
CA GLY A 456 -11.14 -11.61 -4.12
C GLY A 456 -12.05 -11.03 -5.18
N ASN A 457 -13.31 -11.47 -5.19
CA ASN A 457 -14.34 -10.82 -5.98
C ASN A 457 -14.71 -9.47 -5.36
N TYR A 458 -15.39 -8.60 -6.08
CA TYR A 458 -15.82 -7.28 -5.58
C TYR A 458 -16.55 -7.41 -4.24
N PHE A 459 -16.10 -6.61 -3.27
CA PHE A 459 -16.69 -6.50 -1.93
C PHE A 459 -16.61 -7.77 -1.07
N ASP A 460 -15.70 -8.68 -1.39
CA ASP A 460 -15.51 -9.94 -0.65
C ASP A 460 -14.22 -9.93 0.20
N GLU A 461 -13.84 -8.74 0.68
CA GLU A 461 -12.65 -8.54 1.52
C GLU A 461 -12.67 -9.40 2.79
N ALA A 462 -13.83 -9.58 3.41
CA ALA A 462 -13.93 -10.39 4.63
C ALA A 462 -13.61 -11.86 4.39
N ARG A 463 -14.03 -12.45 3.24
CA ARG A 463 -13.63 -13.80 2.84
C ARG A 463 -12.14 -13.84 2.54
N LEU A 464 -11.63 -12.86 1.76
CA LEU A 464 -10.22 -12.77 1.39
C LEU A 464 -9.33 -12.75 2.64
N LEU A 465 -9.70 -11.94 3.65
CA LEU A 465 -9.03 -11.86 4.94
C LEU A 465 -9.10 -13.17 5.72
N ASN A 466 -10.23 -13.88 5.68
CA ASN A 466 -10.36 -15.20 6.31
C ASN A 466 -9.45 -16.24 5.67
N VAL A 467 -9.36 -16.25 4.33
CA VAL A 467 -8.48 -17.17 3.58
C VAL A 467 -7.02 -16.93 3.96
N ALA A 468 -6.59 -15.67 4.03
CA ALA A 468 -5.25 -15.30 4.48
C ALA A 468 -5.02 -15.66 5.95
N HIS A 469 -5.98 -15.38 6.83
CA HIS A 469 -5.90 -15.70 8.25
C HIS A 469 -5.77 -17.21 8.47
N GLY A 470 -6.58 -18.03 7.80
CA GLY A 470 -6.51 -19.51 7.87
C GLY A 470 -5.12 -20.04 7.52
N TYR A 471 -4.49 -19.51 6.47
CA TYR A 471 -3.11 -19.82 6.12
C TYR A 471 -2.10 -19.40 7.20
N GLN A 472 -2.27 -18.21 7.76
CA GLN A 472 -1.39 -17.68 8.82
C GLN A 472 -1.53 -18.44 10.13
N GLN A 473 -2.69 -19.05 10.41
CA GLN A 473 -2.85 -19.92 11.59
C GLN A 473 -2.15 -21.29 11.39
N ALA A 474 -2.00 -21.74 10.14
CA ALA A 474 -1.35 -23.01 9.80
C ALA A 474 0.17 -22.89 9.60
N THR A 475 0.67 -21.66 9.43
CA THR A 475 2.09 -21.37 9.13
C THR A 475 2.64 -20.28 10.06
N ASP A 476 3.97 -20.10 10.06
CA ASP A 476 4.64 -19.11 10.93
C ASP A 476 5.37 -17.98 10.15
N TRP A 477 5.25 -17.95 8.81
CA TRP A 477 6.01 -17.03 7.98
C TRP A 477 5.87 -15.58 8.40
N TYR A 478 4.64 -15.13 8.69
CA TYR A 478 4.33 -13.75 9.06
C TYR A 478 4.89 -13.34 10.45
N ARG A 479 5.29 -14.30 11.28
CA ARG A 479 5.86 -14.07 12.63
C ARG A 479 7.34 -13.76 12.58
N ARG A 480 8.01 -14.12 11.49
CA ARG A 480 9.45 -13.91 11.34
C ARG A 480 9.76 -12.42 11.22
N THR A 481 10.88 -12.03 11.79
CA THR A 481 11.35 -10.63 11.88
C THR A 481 12.76 -10.52 11.34
N PRO A 482 13.14 -9.36 10.78
CA PRO A 482 14.52 -9.12 10.35
C PRO A 482 15.50 -9.26 11.51
N ALA A 483 16.63 -9.92 11.28
CA ALA A 483 17.70 -10.04 12.27
C ALA A 483 18.44 -8.70 12.48
N GLY A 484 19.00 -8.48 13.67
CA GLY A 484 19.85 -7.32 13.96
C GLY A 484 19.12 -5.99 14.14
N LEU A 485 17.80 -6.00 14.30
CA LEU A 485 16.97 -4.81 14.59
C LEU A 485 16.33 -4.87 15.99
N GLU A 486 16.94 -5.60 16.91
CA GLU A 486 16.47 -5.79 18.29
C GLU A 486 16.45 -4.50 19.13
#